data_f89340f0df0e7e6dc4cd5a001e410edf
#
_entry.id   f89340f0df0e7e6dc4cd5a001e410edf
#
_cell.length_a   1.000
_cell.length_b   1.000
_cell.length_c   1.000
_cell.angle_alpha   90.00
_cell.angle_beta   90.00
_cell.angle_gamma   90.00
#
_symmetry.space_group_name_H-M   'P 1'
#
loop_
_entity.id
_entity.type
_entity.pdbx_description
1 polymer ?
#
loop_
_entity_poly.entity_id
_entity_poly.type
_entity_poly.pdbx_seq_one_letter_code
_entity_poly.pdbx_strand_id
1 'polypeptide(L)'
;MSRIGKKPVVIPANVTVTVAEGNVVTAKGPKGTLTHNLHPDMILKVEGNVLTVERPDEEHLHKSLHGLTRTLISNMVEGVDKGYSKTLEVNGTGYRAEKKGNQLVMRLGFSHEVFVDEIPGITIEVPSPNQIIIHGIDKQVVGQFAAEVRGKRPPEPYKGKGIKYSTEVIRRKAGKTGGKK
;
A
#
# COMPACT_ATOMS: atom_id res chain seq x y z
N MET A 1 22.05 -1.31 16.25
CA MET A 1 20.88 -0.65 16.90
C MET A 1 19.84 -0.29 15.86
N SER A 2 18.55 -0.60 16.07
CA SER A 2 17.47 -0.22 15.14
C SER A 2 17.03 1.24 15.38
N ARG A 3 17.44 2.17 14.52
CA ARG A 3 17.01 3.57 14.58
C ARG A 3 15.49 3.72 14.35
N ILE A 4 14.90 2.86 13.54
CA ILE A 4 13.46 2.86 13.24
C ILE A 4 12.66 2.35 14.44
N GLY A 5 13.05 1.22 15.05
CA GLY A 5 12.35 0.61 16.18
C GLY A 5 12.28 1.53 17.41
N LYS A 6 13.35 2.26 17.67
CA LYS A 6 13.42 3.21 18.82
C LYS A 6 12.61 4.49 18.64
N LYS A 7 12.16 4.78 17.40
CA LYS A 7 11.40 6.00 17.14
C LYS A 7 9.98 5.85 17.68
N PRO A 8 9.51 6.72 18.59
CA PRO A 8 8.16 6.65 19.14
C PRO A 8 7.10 6.81 18.03
N VAL A 9 5.93 6.23 18.24
CA VAL A 9 4.75 6.42 17.40
C VAL A 9 3.84 7.40 18.12
N VAL A 10 3.63 8.57 17.53
CA VAL A 10 2.70 9.58 18.05
C VAL A 10 1.29 9.19 17.60
N ILE A 11 0.37 9.11 18.56
CA ILE A 11 -1.04 8.80 18.34
C ILE A 11 -1.78 10.14 18.24
N PRO A 12 -2.39 10.48 17.10
CA PRO A 12 -3.21 11.69 16.97
C PRO A 12 -4.42 11.66 17.91
N ALA A 13 -4.93 12.81 18.31
CA ALA A 13 -6.04 12.92 19.26
C ALA A 13 -7.36 12.26 18.78
N ASN A 14 -7.53 12.10 17.48
CA ASN A 14 -8.67 11.46 16.83
C ASN A 14 -8.50 9.92 16.64
N VAL A 15 -7.38 9.36 17.10
CA VAL A 15 -7.08 7.92 16.99
C VAL A 15 -6.95 7.32 18.37
N THR A 16 -7.59 6.18 18.59
CA THR A 16 -7.44 5.37 19.80
C THR A 16 -6.71 4.08 19.46
N VAL A 17 -5.66 3.77 20.22
CA VAL A 17 -4.91 2.53 20.09
C VAL A 17 -5.07 1.71 21.36
N THR A 18 -5.49 0.47 21.21
CA THR A 18 -5.61 -0.50 22.31
C THR A 18 -4.71 -1.69 22.04
N VAL A 19 -4.05 -2.18 23.06
CA VAL A 19 -3.21 -3.37 23.03
C VAL A 19 -3.85 -4.43 23.92
N ALA A 20 -4.25 -5.56 23.34
CA ALA A 20 -4.79 -6.71 24.05
C ALA A 20 -3.70 -7.77 24.30
N GLU A 21 -4.02 -8.79 25.05
CA GLU A 21 -3.13 -9.92 25.32
C GLU A 21 -2.65 -10.57 24.02
N GLY A 22 -1.40 -11.04 24.00
CA GLY A 22 -0.77 -11.61 22.81
C GLY A 22 -0.35 -10.57 21.75
N ASN A 23 -0.20 -9.30 22.14
CA ASN A 23 0.18 -8.19 21.25
C ASN A 23 -0.79 -7.99 20.08
N VAL A 24 -2.09 -8.21 20.30
CA VAL A 24 -3.14 -7.83 19.37
C VAL A 24 -3.38 -6.34 19.50
N VAL A 25 -2.97 -5.58 18.48
CA VAL A 25 -3.11 -4.13 18.46
C VAL A 25 -4.31 -3.75 17.62
N THR A 26 -5.22 -2.96 18.19
CA THR A 26 -6.37 -2.37 17.49
C THR A 26 -6.23 -0.86 17.46
N ALA A 27 -6.22 -0.29 16.26
CA ALA A 27 -6.24 1.15 16.04
C ALA A 27 -7.63 1.55 15.48
N LYS A 28 -8.29 2.50 16.14
CA LYS A 28 -9.58 3.05 15.72
C LYS A 28 -9.46 4.55 15.46
N GLY A 29 -9.89 4.98 14.30
CA GLY A 29 -9.83 6.38 13.87
C GLY A 29 -11.01 6.77 12.98
N PRO A 30 -11.00 7.98 12.42
CA PRO A 30 -12.09 8.53 11.61
C PRO A 30 -12.34 7.76 10.31
N LYS A 31 -11.31 7.09 9.77
CA LYS A 31 -11.42 6.30 8.52
C LYS A 31 -11.88 4.86 8.76
N GLY A 32 -11.78 4.36 9.98
CA GLY A 32 -12.19 3.00 10.33
C GLY A 32 -11.38 2.40 11.46
N THR A 33 -11.40 1.07 11.54
CA THR A 33 -10.69 0.31 12.57
C THR A 33 -9.82 -0.75 11.91
N LEU A 34 -8.57 -0.87 12.35
CA LEU A 34 -7.63 -1.92 11.95
C LEU A 34 -7.19 -2.71 13.17
N THR A 35 -7.07 -4.02 13.00
CA THR A 35 -6.54 -4.91 14.03
C THR A 35 -5.42 -5.76 13.41
N HIS A 36 -4.27 -5.81 14.08
CA HIS A 36 -3.13 -6.63 13.69
C HIS A 36 -2.58 -7.41 14.86
N ASN A 37 -2.22 -8.67 14.60
CA ASN A 37 -1.50 -9.51 15.54
C ASN A 37 0.00 -9.26 15.34
N LEU A 38 0.65 -8.73 16.35
CA LEU A 38 2.09 -8.48 16.32
C LEU A 38 2.83 -9.62 17.05
N HIS A 39 4.15 -9.67 16.88
CA HIS A 39 4.93 -10.74 17.49
C HIS A 39 4.86 -10.65 19.04
N PRO A 40 4.57 -11.74 19.74
CA PRO A 40 4.34 -11.73 21.19
C PRO A 40 5.55 -11.29 22.02
N ASP A 41 6.78 -11.54 21.54
CA ASP A 41 8.00 -11.18 22.25
C ASP A 41 8.28 -9.67 22.31
N MET A 42 7.58 -8.87 21.50
CA MET A 42 7.76 -7.43 21.52
C MET A 42 7.00 -6.79 22.67
N ILE A 43 7.65 -5.87 23.39
CA ILE A 43 7.08 -5.16 24.52
C ILE A 43 6.50 -3.83 24.01
N LEU A 44 5.18 -3.67 24.15
CA LEU A 44 4.47 -2.47 23.72
C LEU A 44 4.10 -1.63 24.95
N LYS A 45 4.52 -0.37 24.97
CA LYS A 45 4.19 0.60 26.02
C LYS A 45 3.43 1.77 25.45
N VAL A 46 2.27 2.07 26.02
CA VAL A 46 1.43 3.21 25.64
C VAL A 46 1.45 4.22 26.80
N GLU A 47 2.02 5.39 26.58
CA GLU A 47 2.12 6.47 27.54
C GLU A 47 1.42 7.72 26.98
N GLY A 48 0.20 7.94 27.43
CA GLY A 48 -0.63 9.03 26.90
C GLY A 48 -0.89 8.88 25.40
N ASN A 49 -0.35 9.79 24.59
CA ASN A 49 -0.48 9.81 23.14
C ASN A 49 0.77 9.29 22.41
N VAL A 50 1.65 8.58 23.09
CA VAL A 50 2.87 8.01 22.52
C VAL A 50 2.91 6.51 22.75
N LEU A 51 3.17 5.75 21.67
CA LEU A 51 3.42 4.31 21.76
C LEU A 51 4.90 4.05 21.45
N THR A 52 5.55 3.30 22.34
CA THR A 52 6.93 2.84 22.18
C THR A 52 6.96 1.32 22.07
N VAL A 53 7.90 0.83 21.27
CA VAL A 53 8.16 -0.59 21.10
C VAL A 53 9.53 -0.90 21.69
N GLU A 54 9.60 -1.88 22.58
CA GLU A 54 10.85 -2.38 23.14
C GLU A 54 11.06 -3.83 22.71
N ARG A 55 12.28 -4.30 22.73
CA ARG A 55 12.65 -5.69 22.51
C ARG A 55 13.25 -6.29 23.78
N PRO A 56 13.06 -7.60 24.01
CA PRO A 56 13.54 -8.25 25.24
C PRO A 56 15.08 -8.33 25.30
N ASP A 57 15.72 -8.52 24.14
CA ASP A 57 17.17 -8.72 24.05
C ASP A 57 17.79 -8.21 22.75
N GLU A 58 19.08 -8.52 22.51
CA GLU A 58 19.86 -8.13 21.33
C GLU A 58 19.98 -9.26 20.29
N GLU A 59 19.09 -10.27 20.31
CA GLU A 59 19.06 -11.31 19.31
C GLU A 59 18.73 -10.76 17.90
N HIS A 60 19.23 -11.43 16.88
CA HIS A 60 19.05 -11.00 15.48
C HIS A 60 17.57 -10.94 15.10
N LEU A 61 16.77 -11.93 15.55
CA LEU A 61 15.33 -11.99 15.34
C LEU A 61 14.63 -10.76 15.94
N HIS A 62 14.88 -10.48 17.25
CA HIS A 62 14.26 -9.37 17.95
C HIS A 62 14.69 -8.01 17.41
N LYS A 63 15.92 -7.88 16.89
CA LYS A 63 16.36 -6.68 16.17
C LYS A 63 15.55 -6.43 14.88
N SER A 64 15.26 -7.49 14.12
CA SER A 64 14.47 -7.38 12.89
C SER A 64 13.01 -7.08 13.18
N LEU A 65 12.41 -7.77 14.16
CA LEU A 65 11.02 -7.58 14.58
C LEU A 65 10.76 -6.21 15.19
N HIS A 66 11.72 -5.64 15.92
CA HIS A 66 11.59 -4.33 16.56
C HIS A 66 11.22 -3.22 15.56
N GLY A 67 11.95 -3.13 14.44
CA GLY A 67 11.67 -2.15 13.40
C GLY A 67 10.39 -2.44 12.61
N LEU A 68 10.11 -3.73 12.37
CA LEU A 68 8.90 -4.17 11.69
C LEU A 68 7.65 -3.82 12.51
N THR A 69 7.62 -4.23 13.78
CA THR A 69 6.48 -3.98 14.70
C THR A 69 6.17 -2.50 14.81
N ARG A 70 7.20 -1.68 15.04
CA ARG A 70 7.03 -0.22 15.09
C ARG A 70 6.44 0.33 13.79
N THR A 71 6.90 -0.15 12.65
CA THR A 71 6.43 0.31 11.33
C THR A 71 4.98 -0.11 11.07
N LEU A 72 4.60 -1.34 11.44
CA LEU A 72 3.23 -1.82 11.33
C LEU A 72 2.27 -0.95 12.16
N ILE A 73 2.60 -0.68 13.42
CA ILE A 73 1.78 0.19 14.29
C ILE A 73 1.67 1.60 13.70
N SER A 74 2.78 2.18 13.24
CA SER A 74 2.78 3.50 12.60
C SER A 74 1.89 3.54 11.36
N ASN A 75 1.94 2.49 10.53
CA ASN A 75 1.08 2.38 9.36
C ASN A 75 -0.40 2.23 9.74
N MET A 76 -0.72 1.49 10.81
CA MET A 76 -2.10 1.39 11.30
C MET A 76 -2.64 2.75 11.75
N VAL A 77 -1.88 3.47 12.58
CA VAL A 77 -2.26 4.79 13.10
C VAL A 77 -2.48 5.78 11.96
N GLU A 78 -1.55 5.85 11.00
CA GLU A 78 -1.66 6.72 9.84
C GLU A 78 -2.83 6.31 8.93
N GLY A 79 -3.05 5.01 8.75
CA GLY A 79 -4.12 4.48 7.90
C GLY A 79 -5.51 4.79 8.43
N VAL A 80 -5.76 4.65 9.73
CA VAL A 80 -7.07 4.97 10.34
C VAL A 80 -7.30 6.47 10.49
N ASP A 81 -6.24 7.28 10.53
CA ASP A 81 -6.31 8.75 10.58
C ASP A 81 -6.55 9.34 9.18
N LYS A 82 -5.61 9.15 8.26
CA LYS A 82 -5.57 9.78 6.93
C LYS A 82 -6.03 8.87 5.80
N GLY A 83 -5.85 7.57 5.98
CA GLY A 83 -5.97 6.59 4.91
C GLY A 83 -4.74 6.57 4.00
N TYR A 84 -4.72 5.59 3.11
CA TYR A 84 -3.71 5.45 2.08
C TYR A 84 -4.31 5.52 0.70
N SER A 85 -3.54 6.05 -0.24
CA SER A 85 -3.90 6.03 -1.66
C SER A 85 -2.71 5.63 -2.52
N LYS A 86 -2.98 4.92 -3.60
CA LYS A 86 -2.01 4.62 -4.66
C LYS A 86 -2.59 4.99 -6.01
N THR A 87 -1.87 5.82 -6.75
CA THR A 87 -2.25 6.25 -8.09
C THR A 87 -1.52 5.44 -9.14
N LEU A 88 -2.27 4.88 -10.07
CA LEU A 88 -1.77 4.16 -11.24
C LEU A 88 -2.09 4.96 -12.50
N GLU A 89 -1.18 4.95 -13.46
CA GLU A 89 -1.35 5.55 -14.78
C GLU A 89 -1.45 4.46 -15.84
N VAL A 90 -2.47 4.56 -16.67
CA VAL A 90 -2.72 3.65 -17.78
C VAL A 90 -2.22 4.29 -19.08
N ASN A 91 -1.11 3.80 -19.60
CA ASN A 91 -0.45 4.36 -20.76
C ASN A 91 -0.56 3.42 -21.96
N GLY A 92 -1.02 3.92 -23.09
CA GLY A 92 -1.12 3.15 -24.34
C GLY A 92 -2.21 3.66 -25.26
N THR A 93 -2.02 3.55 -26.57
CA THR A 93 -3.03 3.92 -27.56
C THR A 93 -4.25 3.00 -27.42
N GLY A 94 -5.42 3.58 -27.13
CA GLY A 94 -6.66 2.85 -26.91
C GLY A 94 -6.79 2.16 -25.55
N TYR A 95 -5.79 2.31 -24.64
CA TYR A 95 -5.90 1.84 -23.28
C TYR A 95 -6.78 2.78 -22.48
N ARG A 96 -7.69 2.22 -21.70
CA ARG A 96 -8.58 2.98 -20.83
C ARG A 96 -9.05 2.17 -19.64
N ALA A 97 -9.40 2.84 -18.57
CA ALA A 97 -10.02 2.30 -17.38
C ALA A 97 -11.36 3.01 -17.12
N GLU A 98 -12.33 2.29 -16.64
CA GLU A 98 -13.63 2.78 -16.24
C GLU A 98 -14.05 2.06 -14.95
N LYS A 99 -14.74 2.74 -14.05
CA LYS A 99 -15.39 2.11 -12.90
C LYS A 99 -16.87 1.84 -13.23
N LYS A 100 -17.30 0.59 -13.09
CA LYS A 100 -18.70 0.17 -13.23
C LYS A 100 -19.19 -0.46 -11.93
N GLY A 101 -19.91 0.31 -11.12
CA GLY A 101 -20.30 -0.14 -9.77
C GLY A 101 -19.06 -0.39 -8.91
N ASN A 102 -18.91 -1.60 -8.40
CA ASN A 102 -17.77 -2.04 -7.58
C ASN A 102 -16.67 -2.75 -8.41
N GLN A 103 -16.72 -2.61 -9.73
CA GLN A 103 -15.80 -3.30 -10.63
C GLN A 103 -14.99 -2.28 -11.45
N LEU A 104 -13.69 -2.48 -11.51
CA LEU A 104 -12.78 -1.80 -12.42
C LEU A 104 -12.73 -2.56 -13.74
N VAL A 105 -13.14 -1.91 -14.83
CA VAL A 105 -13.10 -2.45 -16.20
C VAL A 105 -12.00 -1.77 -16.96
N MET A 106 -11.08 -2.55 -17.52
CA MET A 106 -9.92 -2.02 -18.24
C MET A 106 -9.79 -2.60 -19.64
N ARG A 107 -9.54 -1.72 -20.62
CA ARG A 107 -9.10 -2.12 -21.96
C ARG A 107 -7.59 -1.88 -22.08
N LEU A 108 -6.84 -2.96 -22.17
CA LEU A 108 -5.38 -2.96 -22.08
C LEU A 108 -4.72 -3.54 -23.34
N GLY A 109 -5.39 -3.46 -24.49
CA GLY A 109 -4.87 -4.00 -25.76
C GLY A 109 -4.95 -5.52 -25.87
N PHE A 110 -5.79 -6.16 -25.05
CA PHE A 110 -6.22 -7.55 -25.23
C PHE A 110 -7.48 -7.62 -26.11
N SER A 111 -7.81 -8.79 -26.61
CA SER A 111 -9.07 -9.06 -27.35
C SER A 111 -10.32 -9.00 -26.46
N HIS A 112 -10.14 -8.97 -25.15
CA HIS A 112 -11.19 -8.93 -24.10
C HIS A 112 -10.94 -7.81 -23.12
N GLU A 113 -11.95 -7.40 -22.39
CA GLU A 113 -11.84 -6.48 -21.27
C GLU A 113 -11.29 -7.23 -20.03
N VAL A 114 -10.53 -6.52 -19.22
CA VAL A 114 -10.00 -7.03 -17.95
C VAL A 114 -10.83 -6.47 -16.81
N PHE A 115 -11.34 -7.34 -15.97
CA PHE A 115 -12.19 -7.01 -14.83
C PHE A 115 -11.43 -7.22 -13.53
N VAL A 116 -11.59 -6.30 -12.58
CA VAL A 116 -11.05 -6.40 -11.22
C VAL A 116 -12.11 -5.88 -10.27
N ASP A 117 -12.58 -6.74 -9.36
CA ASP A 117 -13.58 -6.39 -8.37
C ASP A 117 -12.94 -5.67 -7.17
N GLU A 118 -13.66 -4.71 -6.58
CA GLU A 118 -13.25 -4.12 -5.30
C GLU A 118 -13.30 -5.18 -4.20
N ILE A 119 -12.27 -5.19 -3.37
CA ILE A 119 -12.20 -6.04 -2.18
C ILE A 119 -12.59 -5.25 -0.93
N PRO A 120 -13.05 -5.90 0.15
CA PRO A 120 -13.40 -5.21 1.40
C PRO A 120 -12.24 -4.31 1.90
N GLY A 121 -12.56 -3.07 2.25
CA GLY A 121 -11.59 -2.09 2.72
C GLY A 121 -10.83 -1.33 1.63
N ILE A 122 -11.11 -1.60 0.34
CA ILE A 122 -10.56 -0.87 -0.81
C ILE A 122 -11.70 -0.16 -1.53
N THR A 123 -11.40 1.06 -1.96
CA THR A 123 -12.26 1.84 -2.87
C THR A 123 -11.44 2.27 -4.08
N ILE A 124 -12.00 2.05 -5.27
CA ILE A 124 -11.37 2.45 -6.53
C ILE A 124 -12.02 3.74 -7.01
N GLU A 125 -11.20 4.67 -7.46
CA GLU A 125 -11.64 5.89 -8.14
C GLU A 125 -10.95 5.99 -9.51
N VAL A 126 -11.69 6.37 -10.53
CA VAL A 126 -11.18 6.56 -11.90
C VAL A 126 -11.54 7.97 -12.35
N PRO A 127 -10.75 8.98 -11.97
CA PRO A 127 -11.03 10.37 -12.32
C PRO A 127 -10.85 10.65 -13.82
N SER A 128 -10.04 9.86 -14.50
CA SER A 128 -9.88 9.91 -15.94
C SER A 128 -9.63 8.51 -16.50
N PRO A 129 -9.89 8.26 -17.79
CA PRO A 129 -9.68 6.95 -18.42
C PRO A 129 -8.23 6.42 -18.31
N ASN A 130 -7.29 7.32 -18.04
CA ASN A 130 -5.86 7.01 -17.97
C ASN A 130 -5.31 6.99 -16.52
N GLN A 131 -6.18 7.18 -15.52
CA GLN A 131 -5.76 7.26 -14.13
C GLN A 131 -6.69 6.45 -13.23
N ILE A 132 -6.09 5.61 -12.38
CA ILE A 132 -6.78 4.82 -11.37
C ILE A 132 -6.21 5.20 -10.03
N ILE A 133 -7.07 5.53 -9.06
CA ILE A 133 -6.68 5.79 -7.69
C ILE A 133 -7.31 4.73 -6.80
N ILE A 134 -6.49 4.09 -6.00
CA ILE A 134 -6.88 3.03 -5.08
C ILE A 134 -6.74 3.57 -3.66
N HIS A 135 -7.85 3.60 -2.93
CA HIS A 135 -7.92 4.08 -1.55
C HIS A 135 -8.18 2.95 -0.59
N GLY A 136 -7.66 3.06 0.62
CA GLY A 136 -7.95 2.13 1.73
C GLY A 136 -7.30 2.58 3.03
N ILE A 137 -7.66 1.91 4.10
CA ILE A 137 -7.11 2.17 5.44
C ILE A 137 -5.87 1.34 5.73
N ASP A 138 -5.76 0.15 5.13
CA ASP A 138 -4.62 -0.74 5.30
C ASP A 138 -3.60 -0.56 4.16
N LYS A 139 -2.40 -0.10 4.52
CA LYS A 139 -1.30 0.11 3.58
C LYS A 139 -0.90 -1.15 2.83
N GLN A 140 -0.95 -2.31 3.48
CA GLN A 140 -0.56 -3.58 2.87
C GLN A 140 -1.59 -3.99 1.82
N VAL A 141 -2.88 -3.93 2.15
CA VAL A 141 -3.97 -4.28 1.24
C VAL A 141 -4.02 -3.33 0.05
N VAL A 142 -3.88 -2.01 0.27
CA VAL A 142 -3.80 -1.00 -0.81
C VAL A 142 -2.59 -1.27 -1.72
N GLY A 143 -1.43 -1.59 -1.13
CA GLY A 143 -0.22 -1.89 -1.88
C GLY A 143 -0.33 -3.16 -2.71
N GLN A 144 -0.86 -4.23 -2.13
CA GLN A 144 -1.07 -5.50 -2.80
C GLN A 144 -2.07 -5.37 -3.96
N PHE A 145 -3.22 -4.76 -3.71
CA PHE A 145 -4.23 -4.54 -4.74
C PHE A 145 -3.71 -3.68 -5.91
N ALA A 146 -2.96 -2.62 -5.61
CA ALA A 146 -2.33 -1.80 -6.63
C ALA A 146 -1.30 -2.59 -7.46
N ALA A 147 -0.55 -3.49 -6.84
CA ALA A 147 0.40 -4.36 -7.53
C ALA A 147 -0.31 -5.37 -8.44
N GLU A 148 -1.44 -5.92 -8.01
CA GLU A 148 -2.25 -6.84 -8.81
C GLU A 148 -2.85 -6.15 -10.03
N VAL A 149 -3.41 -4.93 -9.88
CA VAL A 149 -3.91 -4.13 -11.00
C VAL A 149 -2.78 -3.81 -11.98
N ARG A 150 -1.62 -3.37 -11.48
CA ARG A 150 -0.44 -3.12 -12.32
C ARG A 150 0.04 -4.39 -13.03
N GLY A 151 -0.01 -5.53 -12.35
CA GLY A 151 0.38 -6.85 -12.88
C GLY A 151 -0.46 -7.32 -14.06
N LYS A 152 -1.71 -6.83 -14.23
CA LYS A 152 -2.56 -7.18 -15.39
C LYS A 152 -1.92 -6.77 -16.73
N ARG A 153 -1.20 -5.65 -16.76
CA ARG A 153 -0.42 -5.22 -17.93
C ARG A 153 0.76 -4.35 -17.51
N PRO A 154 1.89 -4.95 -17.11
CA PRO A 154 3.09 -4.20 -16.71
C PRO A 154 3.60 -3.30 -17.86
N PRO A 155 4.22 -2.16 -17.55
CA PRO A 155 4.74 -1.26 -18.56
C PRO A 155 5.90 -1.91 -19.34
N GLU A 156 5.86 -1.81 -20.67
CA GLU A 156 6.91 -2.34 -21.51
C GLU A 156 8.08 -1.33 -21.67
N PRO A 157 9.31 -1.81 -21.94
CA PRO A 157 10.50 -0.96 -21.84
C PRO A 157 10.76 -0.07 -23.07
N TYR A 158 9.98 -0.15 -24.16
CA TYR A 158 10.22 0.62 -25.37
C TYR A 158 9.39 1.90 -25.43
N LYS A 159 8.07 1.79 -25.51
CA LYS A 159 7.14 2.91 -25.55
C LYS A 159 6.52 3.23 -24.18
N GLY A 160 6.71 2.35 -23.20
CA GLY A 160 6.16 2.48 -21.85
C GLY A 160 4.65 2.21 -21.78
N LYS A 161 4.10 1.43 -22.73
CA LYS A 161 2.69 1.03 -22.70
C LYS A 161 2.44 0.04 -21.58
N GLY A 162 1.37 0.23 -20.83
CA GLY A 162 1.01 -0.59 -19.68
C GLY A 162 0.52 0.26 -18.52
N ILE A 163 0.34 -0.38 -17.38
CA ILE A 163 -0.04 0.25 -16.10
C ILE A 163 1.21 0.43 -15.27
N LYS A 164 1.49 1.65 -14.83
CA LYS A 164 2.59 1.98 -13.94
C LYS A 164 2.11 2.77 -12.71
N TYR A 165 2.89 2.80 -11.64
CA TYR A 165 2.65 3.76 -10.57
C TYR A 165 2.95 5.18 -11.06
N SER A 166 2.24 6.18 -10.55
CA SER A 166 2.49 7.60 -10.89
C SER A 166 3.92 8.04 -10.57
N THR A 167 4.52 7.44 -9.54
CA THR A 167 5.91 7.71 -9.12
C THR A 167 6.95 6.82 -9.84
N GLU A 168 6.52 5.88 -10.67
CA GLU A 168 7.40 4.92 -11.32
C GLU A 168 8.01 5.51 -12.60
N VAL A 169 9.33 5.53 -12.67
CA VAL A 169 10.07 5.94 -13.86
C VAL A 169 10.49 4.71 -14.65
N ILE A 170 9.95 4.55 -15.86
CA ILE A 170 10.27 3.41 -16.73
C ILE A 170 11.58 3.71 -17.49
N ARG A 171 12.61 2.92 -17.22
CA ARG A 171 13.86 2.97 -18.00
C ARG A 171 13.61 2.43 -19.41
N ARG A 172 13.50 3.34 -20.36
CA ARG A 172 13.26 2.97 -21.77
C ARG A 172 14.53 2.47 -22.45
N LYS A 173 14.37 1.46 -23.28
CA LYS A 173 15.42 0.92 -24.14
C LYS A 173 15.26 1.52 -25.55
N ALA A 174 16.36 1.79 -26.25
CA ALA A 174 16.34 2.08 -27.67
C ALA A 174 15.91 0.81 -28.42
N GLY A 175 14.90 0.93 -29.29
CA GLY A 175 14.52 -0.17 -30.18
C GLY A 175 15.64 -0.48 -31.18
N LYS A 176 15.48 -1.56 -31.96
CA LYS A 176 16.40 -1.84 -33.06
C LYS A 176 16.40 -0.64 -34.03
N THR A 177 17.53 0.01 -34.20
CA THR A 177 17.75 0.96 -35.26
C THR A 177 17.73 0.16 -36.58
N GLY A 178 16.77 0.43 -37.45
CA GLY A 178 16.77 -0.18 -38.80
C GLY A 178 18.14 0.02 -39.42
N GLY A 179 18.81 -1.08 -39.74
CA GLY A 179 20.11 -0.98 -40.39
C GLY A 179 19.98 -0.06 -41.62
N LYS A 180 20.76 1.02 -41.67
CA LYS A 180 21.00 1.70 -42.95
C LYS A 180 21.58 0.65 -43.89
N LYS A 181 20.83 0.31 -44.96
CA LYS A 181 21.42 -0.28 -46.16
C LYS A 181 22.41 0.68 -46.77
#